data_db602dc5a99feb453df074b1aa00e809
#
_entry.id   db602dc5a99feb453df074b1aa00e809
#
_cell.length_a   1.000
_cell.length_b   1.000
_cell.length_c   1.000
_cell.angle_alpha   90.00
_cell.angle_beta   90.00
_cell.angle_gamma   90.00
#
_symmetry.space_group_name_H-M   'P 1'
#
loop_
_entity.id
_entity.type
_entity.pdbx_description
1 polymer ?
#
loop_
_entity_poly.entity_id
_entity_poly.type
_entity_poly.pdbx_seq_one_letter_code
_entity_poly.pdbx_strand_id
1 'polypeptide(L)'
;CLDLDWRPQFRVDLIPSYKAHRVAEPEPNGQPDVEEVPDELTPQVDMIMELLDAFGIAMAGAPGFEADDVLGTLATRERRDPVIVVSGDRDLLQVVADDPVPVRVLYLGRGLAKATLFGPAEVAERYGLPAHRAGAAYAELALLRGDPSDGLPGVPGVGEKTAATLLARHGSLDQIMAAADDRKTTMAKGLRTKLLAASAYIKAADRVVRVATDAPVTLSTPTDRLPLVAADPERTAELATRFGVESSIARLQKALDTLPG
;
A
#
# COMPACT_ATOMS: atom_id res chain seq x y z
N CYS A 1 6.06 -8.17 -4.19
CA CYS A 1 6.26 -8.00 -2.74
C CYS A 1 5.36 -8.96 -1.98
N LEU A 2 5.87 -9.52 -0.88
CA LEU A 2 5.19 -10.54 -0.10
C LEU A 2 4.64 -9.92 1.18
N ASP A 3 3.44 -10.35 1.55
CA ASP A 3 2.82 -10.05 2.84
C ASP A 3 3.31 -11.10 3.85
N LEU A 4 4.36 -10.75 4.62
CA LEU A 4 4.93 -11.65 5.62
C LEU A 4 4.29 -11.48 7.01
N ASP A 5 3.55 -10.38 7.20
CA ASP A 5 2.73 -10.13 8.39
C ASP A 5 1.56 -9.24 8.00
N TRP A 6 0.42 -9.84 7.71
CA TRP A 6 -0.78 -9.14 7.23
C TRP A 6 -1.43 -8.23 8.29
N ARG A 7 -1.06 -8.40 9.57
CA ARG A 7 -1.58 -7.65 10.71
C ARG A 7 -0.46 -7.33 11.71
N PRO A 8 0.50 -6.45 11.36
CA PRO A 8 1.68 -6.17 12.15
C PRO A 8 1.35 -5.72 13.57
N GLN A 9 2.05 -6.28 14.55
CA GLN A 9 1.80 -6.03 15.98
C GLN A 9 1.90 -4.54 16.32
N PHE A 10 2.82 -3.80 15.70
CA PHE A 10 2.97 -2.37 15.98
C PHE A 10 1.72 -1.55 15.57
N ARG A 11 0.95 -2.00 14.56
CA ARG A 11 -0.33 -1.39 14.18
C ARG A 11 -1.44 -1.75 15.17
N VAL A 12 -1.47 -3.02 15.59
CA VAL A 12 -2.44 -3.52 16.58
C VAL A 12 -2.26 -2.85 17.93
N ASP A 13 -1.02 -2.64 18.38
CA ASP A 13 -0.71 -1.95 19.64
C ASP A 13 -1.22 -0.49 19.65
N LEU A 14 -1.21 0.15 18.49
CA LEU A 14 -1.68 1.53 18.33
C LEU A 14 -3.20 1.61 18.13
N ILE A 15 -3.77 0.71 17.34
CA ILE A 15 -5.20 0.63 17.04
C ILE A 15 -5.64 -0.84 17.06
N PRO A 16 -6.15 -1.35 18.19
CA PRO A 16 -6.53 -2.77 18.34
C PRO A 16 -7.59 -3.25 17.33
N SER A 17 -8.40 -2.34 16.77
CA SER A 17 -9.38 -2.66 15.73
C SER A 17 -8.77 -2.88 14.34
N TYR A 18 -7.46 -2.59 14.15
CA TYR A 18 -6.80 -2.77 12.86
C TYR A 18 -6.93 -4.19 12.36
N LYS A 19 -7.61 -4.38 11.23
CA LYS A 19 -7.93 -5.65 10.57
C LYS A 19 -8.52 -6.75 11.49
N ALA A 20 -9.04 -6.38 12.68
CA ALA A 20 -9.54 -7.34 13.67
C ALA A 20 -10.69 -8.23 13.14
N HIS A 21 -11.48 -7.72 12.20
CA HIS A 21 -12.60 -8.45 11.60
C HIS A 21 -12.17 -9.51 10.57
N ARG A 22 -10.86 -9.53 10.19
CA ARG A 22 -10.30 -10.53 9.26
C ARG A 22 -9.65 -11.71 10.01
N VAL A 23 -9.58 -11.67 11.33
CA VAL A 23 -9.01 -12.74 12.14
C VAL A 23 -9.99 -13.91 12.16
N ALA A 24 -9.58 -15.06 11.60
CA ALA A 24 -10.38 -16.29 11.57
C ALA A 24 -10.55 -16.86 12.98
N GLU A 25 -9.41 -17.07 13.66
CA GLU A 25 -9.37 -17.49 15.08
C GLU A 25 -8.19 -16.79 15.77
N PRO A 26 -8.39 -16.25 17.00
CA PRO A 26 -7.28 -15.73 17.79
C PRO A 26 -6.37 -16.88 18.22
N GLU A 27 -5.11 -16.85 17.80
CA GLU A 27 -4.16 -17.87 18.22
C GLU A 27 -3.77 -17.70 19.69
N PRO A 28 -3.86 -18.77 20.51
CA PRO A 28 -3.40 -18.74 21.88
C PRO A 28 -1.86 -18.61 21.93
N ASN A 29 -1.35 -17.84 22.87
CA ASN A 29 0.08 -17.75 23.20
C ASN A 29 0.95 -16.83 22.33
N GLY A 30 0.40 -15.76 21.72
CA GLY A 30 1.22 -14.75 21.05
C GLY A 30 1.78 -15.21 19.70
N GLN A 31 1.19 -16.22 19.09
CA GLN A 31 1.40 -16.52 17.68
C GLN A 31 0.67 -15.48 16.81
N PRO A 32 1.12 -15.22 15.59
CA PRO A 32 0.43 -14.31 14.67
C PRO A 32 -1.00 -14.77 14.41
N ASP A 33 -1.95 -13.82 14.42
CA ASP A 33 -3.34 -14.08 14.05
C ASP A 33 -3.43 -14.68 12.64
N VAL A 34 -4.32 -15.66 12.44
CA VAL A 34 -4.58 -16.26 11.13
C VAL A 34 -5.64 -15.45 10.39
N GLU A 35 -5.33 -15.01 9.17
CA GLU A 35 -6.30 -14.33 8.31
C GLU A 35 -7.30 -15.31 7.72
N GLU A 36 -8.58 -14.94 7.71
CA GLU A 36 -9.61 -15.68 6.98
C GLU A 36 -9.45 -15.45 5.48
N VAL A 37 -8.93 -16.45 4.77
CA VAL A 37 -8.76 -16.44 3.31
C VAL A 37 -9.42 -17.69 2.69
N PRO A 38 -9.87 -17.61 1.41
CA PRO A 38 -10.37 -18.80 0.73
C PRO A 38 -9.32 -19.91 0.65
N ASP A 39 -9.73 -21.16 0.90
CA ASP A 39 -8.83 -22.33 0.91
C ASP A 39 -8.06 -22.50 -0.41
N GLU A 40 -8.65 -22.06 -1.52
CA GLU A 40 -8.02 -22.16 -2.85
C GLU A 40 -6.90 -21.14 -3.06
N LEU A 41 -6.76 -20.13 -2.20
CA LEU A 41 -5.76 -19.08 -2.38
C LEU A 41 -4.35 -19.56 -2.06
N THR A 42 -4.17 -20.25 -0.94
CA THR A 42 -2.85 -20.71 -0.48
C THR A 42 -2.10 -21.52 -1.55
N PRO A 43 -2.69 -22.57 -2.18
CA PRO A 43 -1.97 -23.30 -3.22
C PRO A 43 -1.67 -22.47 -4.47
N GLN A 44 -2.46 -21.43 -4.77
CA GLN A 44 -2.17 -20.52 -5.88
C GLN A 44 -0.98 -19.59 -5.56
N VAL A 45 -0.84 -19.15 -4.32
CA VAL A 45 0.32 -18.36 -3.88
C VAL A 45 1.59 -19.19 -4.02
N ASP A 46 1.58 -20.45 -3.55
CA ASP A 46 2.72 -21.35 -3.68
C ASP A 46 3.14 -21.55 -5.15
N MET A 47 2.16 -21.79 -6.03
CA MET A 47 2.40 -21.91 -7.49
C MET A 47 3.03 -20.64 -8.08
N ILE A 48 2.55 -19.47 -7.70
CA ILE A 48 3.09 -18.18 -8.16
C ILE A 48 4.53 -18.03 -7.68
N MET A 49 4.80 -18.34 -6.42
CA MET A 49 6.16 -18.23 -5.87
C MET A 49 7.13 -19.19 -6.54
N GLU A 50 6.74 -20.45 -6.80
CA GLU A 50 7.56 -21.41 -7.53
C GLU A 50 7.89 -20.92 -8.96
N LEU A 51 6.91 -20.34 -9.66
CA LEU A 51 7.11 -19.81 -11.01
C LEU A 51 8.03 -18.58 -11.01
N LEU A 52 7.85 -17.64 -10.08
CA LEU A 52 8.71 -16.46 -9.96
C LEU A 52 10.15 -16.83 -9.66
N ASP A 53 10.36 -17.82 -8.77
CA ASP A 53 11.69 -18.35 -8.44
C ASP A 53 12.35 -19.00 -9.64
N ALA A 54 11.67 -19.91 -10.35
CA ALA A 54 12.18 -20.56 -11.53
C ALA A 54 12.49 -19.57 -12.67
N PHE A 55 11.67 -18.51 -12.79
CA PHE A 55 11.92 -17.46 -13.77
C PHE A 55 13.07 -16.53 -13.35
N GLY A 56 13.39 -16.45 -12.06
CA GLY A 56 14.42 -15.55 -11.50
C GLY A 56 13.91 -14.14 -11.23
N ILE A 57 12.60 -13.95 -11.11
CA ILE A 57 12.01 -12.66 -10.74
C ILE A 57 12.16 -12.46 -9.23
N ALA A 58 12.78 -11.35 -8.84
CA ALA A 58 13.00 -11.04 -7.44
C ALA A 58 11.67 -10.91 -6.67
N MET A 59 11.58 -11.63 -5.56
CA MET A 59 10.54 -11.49 -4.56
C MET A 59 11.11 -10.71 -3.37
N ALA A 60 10.34 -9.78 -2.83
CA ALA A 60 10.76 -8.93 -1.71
C ALA A 60 9.79 -9.11 -0.52
N GLY A 61 10.33 -9.15 0.69
CA GLY A 61 9.54 -9.25 1.91
C GLY A 61 10.27 -8.66 3.12
N ALA A 62 9.54 -8.36 4.18
CA ALA A 62 10.08 -7.88 5.44
C ALA A 62 9.29 -8.50 6.61
N PRO A 63 9.93 -9.32 7.47
CA PRO A 63 9.25 -9.90 8.64
C PRO A 63 8.67 -8.81 9.56
N GLY A 64 7.42 -8.97 9.98
CA GLY A 64 6.70 -8.00 10.81
C GLY A 64 6.14 -6.80 10.05
N PHE A 65 6.08 -6.89 8.70
CA PHE A 65 5.56 -5.83 7.81
C PHE A 65 4.67 -6.41 6.72
N GLU A 66 3.75 -5.60 6.25
CA GLU A 66 2.85 -5.92 5.14
C GLU A 66 3.53 -5.73 3.78
N ALA A 67 2.97 -6.33 2.73
CA ALA A 67 3.44 -6.11 1.35
C ALA A 67 3.45 -4.63 0.97
N ASP A 68 2.49 -3.84 1.45
CA ASP A 68 2.40 -2.40 1.20
C ASP A 68 3.55 -1.62 1.83
N ASP A 69 4.03 -2.05 3.01
CA ASP A 69 5.22 -1.49 3.64
C ASP A 69 6.48 -1.79 2.83
N VAL A 70 6.57 -3.00 2.26
CA VAL A 70 7.66 -3.38 1.37
C VAL A 70 7.66 -2.51 0.11
N LEU A 71 6.48 -2.33 -0.53
CA LEU A 71 6.31 -1.46 -1.69
C LEU A 71 6.65 0.00 -1.37
N GLY A 72 6.16 0.53 -0.25
CA GLY A 72 6.46 1.89 0.21
C GLY A 72 7.95 2.10 0.47
N THR A 73 8.60 1.11 1.09
CA THR A 73 10.03 1.15 1.37
C THR A 73 10.86 1.13 0.09
N LEU A 74 10.58 0.22 -0.84
CA LEU A 74 11.29 0.13 -2.11
C LEU A 74 11.10 1.39 -2.96
N ALA A 75 9.85 1.88 -3.08
CA ALA A 75 9.56 3.11 -3.80
C ALA A 75 10.28 4.33 -3.21
N THR A 76 10.38 4.40 -1.87
CA THR A 76 11.06 5.51 -1.19
C THR A 76 12.59 5.43 -1.30
N ARG A 77 13.14 4.22 -1.37
CA ARG A 77 14.62 4.00 -1.48
C ARG A 77 15.16 4.26 -2.88
N GLU A 78 14.35 4.12 -3.92
CA GLU A 78 14.79 4.37 -5.29
C GLU A 78 15.15 5.86 -5.49
N ARG A 79 16.28 6.13 -6.16
CA ARG A 79 16.84 7.46 -6.36
C ARG A 79 17.33 7.72 -7.79
N ARG A 80 17.24 6.74 -8.67
CA ARG A 80 17.83 6.80 -10.03
C ARG A 80 16.77 6.66 -11.10
N ASP A 81 15.89 5.65 -10.94
CA ASP A 81 14.94 5.26 -11.97
C ASP A 81 13.51 5.58 -11.57
N PRO A 82 12.62 5.90 -12.52
CA PRO A 82 11.18 6.01 -12.26
C PRO A 82 10.62 4.72 -11.69
N VAL A 83 9.73 4.83 -10.70
CA VAL A 83 9.08 3.69 -10.03
C VAL A 83 7.63 3.57 -10.46
N ILE A 84 7.20 2.36 -10.78
CA ILE A 84 5.78 2.02 -10.95
C ILE A 84 5.42 0.97 -9.90
N VAL A 85 4.58 1.38 -8.94
CA VAL A 85 3.95 0.47 -7.96
C VAL A 85 2.68 -0.08 -8.59
N VAL A 86 2.57 -1.40 -8.70
CA VAL A 86 1.37 -2.06 -9.27
C VAL A 86 0.58 -2.66 -8.12
N SER A 87 -0.64 -2.17 -7.90
CA SER A 87 -1.49 -2.67 -6.81
C SER A 87 -2.99 -2.52 -7.09
N GLY A 88 -3.78 -3.40 -6.47
CA GLY A 88 -5.23 -3.27 -6.37
C GLY A 88 -5.69 -2.41 -5.19
N ASP A 89 -4.75 -2.02 -4.31
CA ASP A 89 -5.05 -1.20 -3.14
C ASP A 89 -4.85 0.29 -3.42
N ARG A 90 -5.82 1.11 -3.01
CA ARG A 90 -5.77 2.56 -3.14
C ARG A 90 -4.89 3.20 -2.08
N ASP A 91 -4.62 2.53 -0.98
CA ASP A 91 -3.82 3.11 0.09
C ASP A 91 -2.37 3.36 -0.36
N LEU A 92 -1.92 2.62 -1.39
CA LEU A 92 -0.66 2.90 -2.06
C LEU A 92 -0.63 4.20 -2.88
N LEU A 93 -1.76 4.89 -3.08
CA LEU A 93 -1.73 6.25 -3.65
C LEU A 93 -0.96 7.24 -2.77
N GLN A 94 -0.69 6.89 -1.53
CA GLN A 94 0.15 7.70 -0.64
C GLN A 94 1.63 7.76 -1.04
N VAL A 95 2.12 6.82 -1.86
CA VAL A 95 3.54 6.79 -2.27
C VAL A 95 3.85 7.62 -3.52
N VAL A 96 2.82 8.18 -4.20
CA VAL A 96 3.06 8.97 -5.41
C VAL A 96 3.94 10.18 -5.12
N ALA A 97 4.96 10.39 -5.98
CA ALA A 97 5.92 11.48 -5.84
C ALA A 97 6.47 11.88 -7.23
N ASP A 98 7.02 13.09 -7.33
CA ASP A 98 7.80 13.53 -8.50
C ASP A 98 9.29 13.61 -8.18
N ASP A 99 9.64 13.83 -6.91
CA ASP A 99 11.01 13.92 -6.41
C ASP A 99 11.32 12.84 -5.38
N PRO A 100 12.54 12.31 -5.31
CA PRO A 100 13.71 12.56 -6.20
C PRO A 100 13.60 11.86 -7.54
N VAL A 101 12.70 10.89 -7.68
CA VAL A 101 12.35 10.20 -8.93
C VAL A 101 10.83 10.11 -9.04
N PRO A 102 10.28 10.05 -10.25
CA PRO A 102 8.84 9.86 -10.42
C PRO A 102 8.39 8.50 -9.84
N VAL A 103 7.49 8.54 -8.85
CA VAL A 103 6.79 7.36 -8.33
C VAL A 103 5.33 7.41 -8.76
N ARG A 104 4.88 6.38 -9.45
CA ARG A 104 3.52 6.25 -9.96
C ARG A 104 2.87 4.96 -9.46
N VAL A 105 1.56 4.97 -9.29
CA VAL A 105 0.78 3.79 -8.91
C VAL A 105 -0.09 3.37 -10.08
N LEU A 106 0.15 2.18 -10.62
CA LEU A 106 -0.73 1.52 -11.56
C LEU A 106 -1.81 0.77 -10.79
N TYR A 107 -2.96 1.42 -10.63
CA TYR A 107 -4.07 0.90 -9.85
C TYR A 107 -4.89 -0.12 -10.66
N LEU A 108 -5.01 -1.34 -10.16
CA LEU A 108 -5.70 -2.46 -10.78
C LEU A 108 -7.01 -2.86 -10.09
N GLY A 109 -7.46 -2.15 -9.06
CA GLY A 109 -8.64 -2.54 -8.25
C GLY A 109 -9.97 -2.66 -9.02
N ARG A 110 -9.98 -2.30 -10.32
CA ARG A 110 -11.11 -2.50 -11.23
C ARG A 110 -10.80 -3.49 -12.36
N GLY A 111 -9.75 -4.30 -12.19
CA GLY A 111 -9.22 -5.21 -13.18
C GLY A 111 -8.26 -4.55 -14.17
N LEU A 112 -7.43 -5.37 -14.81
CA LEU A 112 -6.35 -4.95 -15.71
C LEU A 112 -6.85 -4.08 -16.88
N ALA A 113 -8.01 -4.40 -17.44
CA ALA A 113 -8.61 -3.65 -18.55
C ALA A 113 -9.03 -2.21 -18.19
N LYS A 114 -9.13 -1.90 -16.89
CA LYS A 114 -9.46 -0.58 -16.35
C LYS A 114 -8.34 -0.03 -15.46
N ALA A 115 -7.12 -0.52 -15.67
CA ALA A 115 -5.94 -0.03 -14.98
C ALA A 115 -5.80 1.49 -15.17
N THR A 116 -5.47 2.19 -14.09
CA THR A 116 -5.28 3.63 -14.10
C THR A 116 -3.93 3.97 -13.49
N LEU A 117 -3.12 4.73 -14.22
CA LEU A 117 -1.85 5.22 -13.70
C LEU A 117 -2.09 6.53 -12.93
N PHE A 118 -1.73 6.55 -11.66
CA PHE A 118 -1.80 7.71 -10.79
C PHE A 118 -0.42 8.25 -10.48
N GLY A 119 -0.25 9.55 -10.68
CA GLY A 119 0.82 10.35 -10.12
C GLY A 119 0.26 11.41 -9.17
N PRO A 120 1.10 12.33 -8.65
CA PRO A 120 0.66 13.39 -7.76
C PRO A 120 -0.46 14.25 -8.33
N ALA A 121 -0.41 14.60 -9.63
CA ALA A 121 -1.42 15.40 -10.29
C ALA A 121 -2.78 14.70 -10.33
N GLU A 122 -2.83 13.44 -10.74
CA GLU A 122 -4.06 12.64 -10.84
C GLU A 122 -4.67 12.39 -9.45
N VAL A 123 -3.85 12.16 -8.42
CA VAL A 123 -4.33 12.01 -7.03
C VAL A 123 -4.89 13.34 -6.53
N ALA A 124 -4.19 14.46 -6.77
CA ALA A 124 -4.65 15.78 -6.37
C ALA A 124 -5.98 16.16 -7.02
N GLU A 125 -6.11 15.96 -8.34
CA GLU A 125 -7.35 16.24 -9.09
C GLU A 125 -8.51 15.37 -8.58
N ARG A 126 -8.28 14.06 -8.45
CA ARG A 126 -9.34 13.11 -8.08
C ARG A 126 -9.89 13.33 -6.68
N TYR A 127 -9.06 13.68 -5.72
CA TYR A 127 -9.44 13.79 -4.32
C TYR A 127 -9.51 15.22 -3.78
N GLY A 128 -9.19 16.22 -4.62
CA GLY A 128 -9.19 17.65 -4.22
C GLY A 128 -8.08 17.97 -3.23
N LEU A 129 -6.89 17.40 -3.41
CA LEU A 129 -5.76 17.48 -2.49
C LEU A 129 -4.68 18.48 -2.99
N PRO A 130 -3.80 18.99 -2.10
CA PRO A 130 -2.66 19.82 -2.49
C PRO A 130 -1.69 19.04 -3.39
N ALA A 131 -1.50 19.46 -4.65
CA ALA A 131 -0.72 18.71 -5.64
C ALA A 131 0.75 18.50 -5.24
N HIS A 132 1.37 19.51 -4.60
CA HIS A 132 2.79 19.46 -4.20
C HIS A 132 3.10 18.42 -3.10
N ARG A 133 2.08 17.83 -2.49
CA ARG A 133 2.21 16.80 -1.47
C ARG A 133 1.09 15.75 -1.55
N ALA A 134 0.60 15.49 -2.74
CA ALA A 134 -0.61 14.69 -2.98
C ALA A 134 -0.55 13.31 -2.31
N GLY A 135 0.56 12.59 -2.37
CA GLY A 135 0.74 11.30 -1.69
C GLY A 135 0.57 11.42 -0.18
N ALA A 136 1.31 12.30 0.48
CA ALA A 136 1.19 12.52 1.92
C ALA A 136 -0.20 13.00 2.32
N ALA A 137 -0.81 13.88 1.52
CA ALA A 137 -2.17 14.37 1.74
C ALA A 137 -3.22 13.26 1.58
N TYR A 138 -2.96 12.27 0.73
CA TYR A 138 -3.84 11.11 0.59
C TYR A 138 -3.83 10.24 1.85
N ALA A 139 -2.67 9.97 2.45
CA ALA A 139 -2.60 9.26 3.73
C ALA A 139 -3.36 10.02 4.84
N GLU A 140 -3.21 11.34 4.91
CA GLU A 140 -3.93 12.18 5.86
C GLU A 140 -5.46 12.21 5.61
N LEU A 141 -5.87 12.15 4.34
CA LEU A 141 -7.28 12.02 3.96
C LEU A 141 -7.85 10.68 4.44
N ALA A 142 -7.14 9.58 4.18
CA ALA A 142 -7.53 8.25 4.62
C ALA A 142 -7.63 8.17 6.15
N LEU A 143 -6.66 8.74 6.87
CA LEU A 143 -6.68 8.85 8.33
C LEU A 143 -7.93 9.57 8.85
N LEU A 144 -8.23 10.75 8.29
CA LEU A 144 -9.37 11.57 8.73
C LEU A 144 -10.72 10.91 8.39
N ARG A 145 -10.85 10.34 7.20
CA ARG A 145 -12.04 9.65 6.73
C ARG A 145 -12.29 8.35 7.47
N GLY A 146 -11.21 7.66 7.83
CA GLY A 146 -11.20 6.28 8.25
C GLY A 146 -11.22 5.30 7.08
N ASP A 147 -10.96 4.05 7.39
CA ASP A 147 -11.08 2.92 6.47
C ASP A 147 -11.71 1.71 7.16
N PRO A 148 -13.00 1.42 6.88
CA PRO A 148 -13.67 0.26 7.46
C PRO A 148 -13.04 -1.08 7.06
N SER A 149 -12.40 -1.15 5.87
CA SER A 149 -11.74 -2.37 5.40
C SER A 149 -10.49 -2.71 6.21
N ASP A 150 -9.89 -1.70 6.86
CA ASP A 150 -8.77 -1.86 7.77
C ASP A 150 -9.15 -1.66 9.25
N GLY A 151 -10.44 -1.54 9.54
CA GLY A 151 -10.92 -1.35 10.91
C GLY A 151 -10.57 0.02 11.50
N LEU A 152 -10.31 1.02 10.65
CA LEU A 152 -9.97 2.38 11.08
C LEU A 152 -11.23 3.25 11.16
N PRO A 153 -11.61 3.75 12.34
CA PRO A 153 -12.89 4.45 12.51
C PRO A 153 -12.92 5.85 11.89
N GLY A 154 -11.77 6.49 11.66
CA GLY A 154 -11.71 7.88 11.24
C GLY A 154 -12.14 8.87 12.32
N VAL A 155 -12.24 10.14 11.95
CA VAL A 155 -12.78 11.19 12.82
C VAL A 155 -14.32 11.20 12.68
N PRO A 156 -15.09 11.03 13.76
CA PRO A 156 -16.54 10.92 13.70
C PRO A 156 -17.20 12.07 12.93
N GLY A 157 -17.90 11.74 11.82
CA GLY A 157 -18.58 12.70 10.96
C GLY A 157 -17.66 13.56 10.09
N VAL A 158 -16.42 13.12 9.87
CA VAL A 158 -15.49 13.64 8.86
C VAL A 158 -15.38 12.60 7.73
N GLY A 159 -16.14 12.76 6.68
CA GLY A 159 -16.02 11.92 5.48
C GLY A 159 -15.02 12.52 4.48
N GLU A 160 -14.81 11.82 3.35
CA GLU A 160 -13.84 12.16 2.31
C GLU A 160 -13.90 13.65 1.88
N LYS A 161 -15.09 14.16 1.57
CA LYS A 161 -15.26 15.57 1.13
C LYS A 161 -14.82 16.57 2.20
N THR A 162 -15.15 16.30 3.48
CA THR A 162 -14.75 17.18 4.59
C THR A 162 -13.25 17.12 4.82
N ALA A 163 -12.67 15.93 4.81
CA ALA A 163 -11.22 15.73 4.94
C ALA A 163 -10.45 16.42 3.81
N ALA A 164 -10.87 16.24 2.55
CA ALA A 164 -10.27 16.93 1.39
C ALA A 164 -10.36 18.46 1.53
N THR A 165 -11.51 18.99 1.92
CA THR A 165 -11.68 20.44 2.14
C THR A 165 -10.75 20.97 3.23
N LEU A 166 -10.57 20.23 4.32
CA LEU A 166 -9.64 20.59 5.40
C LEU A 166 -8.20 20.61 4.91
N LEU A 167 -7.77 19.58 4.19
CA LEU A 167 -6.43 19.48 3.63
C LEU A 167 -6.14 20.57 2.59
N ALA A 168 -7.09 20.83 1.69
CA ALA A 168 -6.96 21.89 0.71
C ALA A 168 -6.85 23.29 1.37
N ARG A 169 -7.57 23.52 2.47
CA ARG A 169 -7.59 24.79 3.17
C ARG A 169 -6.38 25.02 4.08
N HIS A 170 -5.96 23.99 4.81
CA HIS A 170 -4.94 24.11 5.85
C HIS A 170 -3.58 23.53 5.43
N GLY A 171 -3.54 22.72 4.37
CA GLY A 171 -2.31 22.16 3.80
C GLY A 171 -1.94 20.78 4.36
N SER A 172 -1.97 20.56 5.68
CA SER A 172 -1.59 19.30 6.31
C SER A 172 -2.42 18.97 7.55
N LEU A 173 -2.34 17.72 8.00
CA LEU A 173 -2.97 17.25 9.24
C LEU A 173 -2.51 18.07 10.45
N ASP A 174 -1.22 18.34 10.57
CA ASP A 174 -0.66 19.15 11.66
C ASP A 174 -1.25 20.56 11.66
N GLN A 175 -1.36 21.18 10.48
CA GLN A 175 -1.95 22.52 10.34
C GLN A 175 -3.46 22.51 10.62
N ILE A 176 -4.17 21.44 10.29
CA ILE A 176 -5.58 21.24 10.66
C ILE A 176 -5.72 21.18 12.17
N MET A 177 -4.89 20.39 12.85
CA MET A 177 -4.93 20.23 14.30
C MET A 177 -4.52 21.51 15.02
N ALA A 178 -3.50 22.22 14.55
CA ALA A 178 -3.10 23.52 15.05
C ALA A 178 -4.24 24.56 14.92
N ALA A 179 -4.90 24.60 13.75
CA ALA A 179 -6.06 25.46 13.54
C ALA A 179 -7.27 25.07 14.42
N ALA A 180 -7.44 23.79 14.71
CA ALA A 180 -8.49 23.34 15.65
C ALA A 180 -8.19 23.74 17.10
N ASP A 181 -6.93 23.84 17.50
CA ASP A 181 -6.54 24.26 18.85
C ASP A 181 -6.54 25.80 19.01
N ASP A 182 -6.36 26.55 17.93
CA ASP A 182 -6.38 28.01 17.99
C ASP A 182 -7.76 28.56 18.40
N ARG A 183 -7.81 29.35 19.49
CA ARG A 183 -9.04 29.99 19.97
C ARG A 183 -9.61 31.03 19.00
N LYS A 184 -8.79 31.58 18.12
CA LYS A 184 -9.19 32.57 17.11
C LYS A 184 -9.56 31.94 15.76
N THR A 185 -9.59 30.61 15.68
CA THR A 185 -9.90 29.88 14.45
C THR A 185 -11.26 30.24 13.87
N THR A 186 -11.32 30.28 12.54
CA THR A 186 -12.60 30.40 11.79
C THR A 186 -13.25 29.03 11.52
N MET A 187 -12.66 27.96 12.05
CA MET A 187 -13.20 26.61 11.92
C MET A 187 -14.57 26.49 12.65
N ALA A 188 -15.55 25.85 12.02
CA ALA A 188 -16.85 25.64 12.63
C ALA A 188 -16.74 24.91 13.98
N LYS A 189 -17.39 25.40 15.01
CA LYS A 189 -17.29 24.90 16.39
C LYS A 189 -17.50 23.37 16.49
N GLY A 190 -18.50 22.83 15.79
CA GLY A 190 -18.79 21.40 15.79
C GLY A 190 -17.65 20.56 15.20
N LEU A 191 -17.04 21.02 14.11
CA LEU A 191 -15.90 20.33 13.47
C LEU A 191 -14.66 20.40 14.35
N ARG A 192 -14.38 21.58 14.92
CA ARG A 192 -13.30 21.79 15.91
C ARG A 192 -13.43 20.81 17.08
N THR A 193 -14.61 20.72 17.68
CA THR A 193 -14.85 19.81 18.81
C THR A 193 -14.59 18.36 18.43
N LYS A 194 -14.99 17.91 17.23
CA LYS A 194 -14.76 16.55 16.74
C LYS A 194 -13.27 16.25 16.55
N LEU A 195 -12.53 17.15 15.91
CA LEU A 195 -11.09 16.99 15.69
C LEU A 195 -10.33 16.92 17.02
N LEU A 196 -10.60 17.82 17.95
CA LEU A 196 -9.95 17.81 19.25
C LEU A 196 -10.31 16.58 20.09
N ALA A 197 -11.55 16.13 20.05
CA ALA A 197 -11.98 14.90 20.72
C ALA A 197 -11.30 13.64 20.11
N ALA A 198 -11.02 13.67 18.82
CA ALA A 198 -10.35 12.57 18.11
C ALA A 198 -8.80 12.64 18.15
N SER A 199 -8.20 13.58 18.90
CA SER A 199 -6.75 13.84 18.87
C SER A 199 -5.91 12.60 19.20
N ALA A 200 -6.34 11.76 20.14
CA ALA A 200 -5.66 10.51 20.49
C ALA A 200 -5.68 9.51 19.31
N TYR A 201 -6.85 9.34 18.68
CA TYR A 201 -6.98 8.52 17.48
C TYR A 201 -6.08 9.04 16.35
N ILE A 202 -6.16 10.33 16.05
CA ILE A 202 -5.37 10.97 14.98
C ILE A 202 -3.88 10.69 15.17
N LYS A 203 -3.38 10.83 16.40
CA LYS A 203 -1.98 10.55 16.72
C LYS A 203 -1.59 9.09 16.54
N ALA A 204 -2.46 8.16 16.93
CA ALA A 204 -2.22 6.72 16.75
C ALA A 204 -2.31 6.33 15.26
N ALA A 205 -3.36 6.80 14.58
CA ALA A 205 -3.65 6.46 13.20
C ALA A 205 -2.59 6.98 12.21
N ASP A 206 -1.87 8.05 12.50
CA ASP A 206 -0.81 8.56 11.61
C ASP A 206 0.28 7.52 11.34
N ARG A 207 0.62 6.69 12.32
CA ARG A 207 1.57 5.59 12.15
C ARG A 207 0.95 4.31 11.56
N VAL A 208 -0.35 4.13 11.71
CA VAL A 208 -1.04 2.94 11.23
C VAL A 208 -1.39 3.04 9.74
N VAL A 209 -1.85 4.22 9.30
CA VAL A 209 -2.27 4.47 7.91
C VAL A 209 -1.08 4.61 6.96
N ARG A 210 0.04 5.12 7.45
CA ARG A 210 1.23 5.29 6.59
C ARG A 210 1.93 3.96 6.37
N VAL A 211 2.23 3.67 5.11
CA VAL A 211 3.15 2.58 4.79
C VAL A 211 4.56 2.90 5.32
N ALA A 212 5.26 1.88 5.79
CA ALA A 212 6.64 2.04 6.21
C ALA A 212 7.54 2.39 5.02
N THR A 213 8.58 3.20 5.28
CA THR A 213 9.57 3.60 4.27
C THR A 213 10.98 3.11 4.59
N ASP A 214 11.10 2.37 5.69
CA ASP A 214 12.38 1.91 6.25
C ASP A 214 12.34 0.42 6.69
N ALA A 215 11.34 -0.34 6.23
CA ALA A 215 11.23 -1.76 6.53
C ALA A 215 12.52 -2.52 6.15
N PRO A 216 12.94 -3.54 6.91
CA PRO A 216 14.15 -4.33 6.63
C PRO A 216 13.92 -5.33 5.49
N VAL A 217 13.69 -4.79 4.29
CA VAL A 217 13.36 -5.57 3.09
C VAL A 217 14.52 -6.47 2.70
N THR A 218 14.22 -7.74 2.48
CA THR A 218 15.11 -8.75 1.90
C THR A 218 14.59 -9.19 0.54
N LEU A 219 15.50 -9.53 -0.37
CA LEU A 219 15.20 -10.06 -1.70
C LEU A 219 15.47 -11.56 -1.75
N SER A 220 14.69 -12.31 -2.53
CA SER A 220 14.93 -13.73 -2.82
C SER A 220 16.13 -13.96 -3.74
N THR A 221 16.57 -12.93 -4.46
CA THR A 221 17.67 -12.98 -5.43
C THR A 221 18.74 -11.95 -5.07
N PRO A 222 20.00 -12.11 -5.53
CA PRO A 222 21.07 -11.14 -5.28
C PRO A 222 20.86 -9.76 -5.90
N THR A 223 19.93 -9.65 -6.85
CA THR A 223 19.60 -8.42 -7.58
C THR A 223 18.11 -8.36 -7.84
N ASP A 224 17.56 -7.17 -7.93
CA ASP A 224 16.17 -6.86 -8.32
C ASP A 224 16.00 -6.64 -9.83
N ARG A 225 17.06 -6.86 -10.62
CA ARG A 225 16.97 -6.76 -12.07
C ARG A 225 16.00 -7.79 -12.63
N LEU A 226 15.12 -7.32 -13.51
CA LEU A 226 14.21 -8.21 -14.24
C LEU A 226 15.03 -9.09 -15.20
N PRO A 227 14.95 -10.43 -15.12
CA PRO A 227 15.63 -11.31 -16.05
C PRO A 227 14.98 -11.23 -17.43
N LEU A 228 15.78 -11.16 -18.49
CA LEU A 228 15.28 -11.16 -19.87
C LEU A 228 14.87 -12.55 -20.35
N VAL A 229 15.40 -13.58 -19.74
CA VAL A 229 15.05 -14.99 -19.94
C VAL A 229 14.94 -15.68 -18.59
N ALA A 230 14.14 -16.75 -18.53
CA ALA A 230 14.00 -17.52 -17.32
C ALA A 230 15.37 -18.02 -16.81
N ALA A 231 15.60 -17.92 -15.49
CA ALA A 231 16.83 -18.41 -14.85
C ALA A 231 16.95 -19.95 -14.96
N ASP A 232 15.84 -20.65 -14.85
CA ASP A 232 15.70 -22.10 -15.09
C ASP A 232 14.58 -22.34 -16.12
N PRO A 233 14.90 -22.37 -17.44
CA PRO A 233 13.91 -22.54 -18.48
C PRO A 233 13.19 -23.89 -18.45
N GLU A 234 13.89 -24.97 -18.06
CA GLU A 234 13.32 -26.33 -18.00
C GLU A 234 12.28 -26.39 -16.88
N ARG A 235 12.64 -25.97 -15.67
CA ARG A 235 11.73 -25.91 -14.53
C ARG A 235 10.55 -24.97 -14.81
N THR A 236 10.79 -23.81 -15.44
CA THR A 236 9.73 -22.88 -15.81
C THR A 236 8.71 -23.52 -16.75
N ALA A 237 9.17 -24.26 -17.76
CA ALA A 237 8.29 -24.96 -18.70
C ALA A 237 7.51 -26.09 -18.03
N GLU A 238 8.16 -26.87 -17.15
CA GLU A 238 7.51 -27.92 -16.37
C GLU A 238 6.39 -27.36 -15.48
N LEU A 239 6.69 -26.31 -14.70
CA LEU A 239 5.74 -25.64 -13.82
C LEU A 239 4.60 -24.99 -14.63
N ALA A 240 4.90 -24.34 -15.74
CA ALA A 240 3.89 -23.76 -16.62
C ALA A 240 2.89 -24.78 -17.11
N THR A 241 3.36 -25.97 -17.53
CA THR A 241 2.51 -27.08 -17.95
C THR A 241 1.74 -27.67 -16.77
N ARG A 242 2.39 -27.91 -15.65
CA ARG A 242 1.77 -28.44 -14.42
C ARG A 242 0.63 -27.56 -13.93
N PHE A 243 0.77 -26.24 -14.02
CA PHE A 243 -0.21 -25.27 -13.52
C PHE A 243 -1.15 -24.72 -14.61
N GLY A 244 -0.96 -25.10 -15.88
CA GLY A 244 -1.81 -24.67 -17.00
C GLY A 244 -1.65 -23.17 -17.33
N VAL A 245 -0.45 -22.61 -17.16
CA VAL A 245 -0.15 -21.17 -17.32
C VAL A 245 0.83 -20.86 -18.44
N GLU A 246 1.02 -21.79 -19.39
CA GLU A 246 1.95 -21.66 -20.53
C GLU A 246 1.71 -20.36 -21.32
N SER A 247 0.42 -20.01 -21.52
CA SER A 247 0.06 -18.78 -22.23
C SER A 247 0.49 -17.51 -21.48
N SER A 248 0.54 -17.56 -20.15
CA SER A 248 0.99 -16.43 -19.31
C SER A 248 2.51 -16.29 -19.36
N ILE A 249 3.25 -17.40 -19.31
CA ILE A 249 4.70 -17.42 -19.45
C ILE A 249 5.11 -16.95 -20.85
N ALA A 250 4.42 -17.42 -21.91
CA ALA A 250 4.68 -16.97 -23.28
C ALA A 250 4.46 -15.46 -23.46
N ARG A 251 3.42 -14.89 -22.82
CA ARG A 251 3.19 -13.43 -22.84
C ARG A 251 4.27 -12.67 -22.09
N LEU A 252 4.72 -13.19 -20.94
CA LEU A 252 5.83 -12.61 -20.20
C LEU A 252 7.10 -12.59 -21.04
N GLN A 253 7.51 -13.72 -21.60
CA GLN A 253 8.71 -13.80 -22.45
C GLN A 253 8.62 -12.84 -23.64
N LYS A 254 7.47 -12.83 -24.33
CA LYS A 254 7.26 -11.89 -25.44
C LYS A 254 7.39 -10.43 -25.01
N ALA A 255 6.95 -10.07 -23.80
CA ALA A 255 7.11 -8.71 -23.28
C ALA A 255 8.59 -8.40 -22.98
N LEU A 256 9.32 -9.35 -22.39
CA LEU A 256 10.74 -9.20 -22.09
C LEU A 256 11.61 -9.07 -23.36
N ASP A 257 11.26 -9.79 -24.45
CA ASP A 257 11.94 -9.71 -25.74
C ASP A 257 11.87 -8.29 -26.38
N THR A 258 10.97 -7.43 -25.90
CA THR A 258 10.84 -6.04 -26.36
C THR A 258 11.69 -5.05 -25.59
N LEU A 259 12.29 -5.46 -24.47
CA LEU A 259 13.13 -4.60 -23.66
C LEU A 259 14.52 -4.46 -24.30
N PRO A 260 15.13 -3.27 -24.21
CA PRO A 260 16.52 -3.10 -24.62
C PRO A 260 17.42 -3.91 -23.68
N GLY A 261 18.37 -4.66 -24.27
CA GLY A 261 19.35 -5.47 -23.55
C GLY A 261 20.38 -4.62 -22.79
#